data_427a88be821e88cfb881d66f097c4d65
#
_entry.id   427a88be821e88cfb881d66f097c4d65
#
_cell.length_a   1.000
_cell.length_b   1.000
_cell.length_c   1.000
_cell.angle_alpha   90.00
_cell.angle_beta   90.00
_cell.angle_gamma   90.00
#
_symmetry.space_group_name_H-M   'P 1'
#
loop_
_entity.id
_entity.type
_entity.pdbx_description
1 polymer ?
#
loop_
_entity_poly.entity_id
_entity_poly.type
_entity_poly.pdbx_seq_one_letter_code
_entity_poly.pdbx_strand_id
1 'polypeptide(L)'
;MRLPIHFCSLLLFAGMLLPDVTRAQVDPEKRRLFHFGYNQSLQGVGPIAGYAFYYLNLPDWPREGQTLRLAIAPVYLDSEFAFRGALGAHTDLALGAAGGGFADSYSEVRGGRFLKDESFTGHGGEVSASVYHLFNPGSEIPLNGIVRATFHHTEYDRSSRTAAGFALPQDTSSLRTRTGLRWGGREPLLTPSVAMEVSAWHEADLRGNNGSYGFAGDRRTEAQSHQFWARGLLAYTVPERGDYFSVCVTAGTSLNADRLNGYKLGAALPLSGEFPLSLPGYYFQELTARQFALVGGLYSVPLDASQRWHLTGFAATAVVDYVRGMEQPGDWHSGVGGGLGYTAPSHEWEVTLGYAYGVDAIRSGGRGAHTVGLVAQYDLEARRTRRKSSGADLGPEKSRGLQRLFRGVFGD
;
A
#
# COMPACT_ATOMS: atom_id res chain seq x y z
N MET A 1 14.00 45.22 0.15
CA MET A 1 13.35 44.44 -0.91
C MET A 1 12.09 43.81 -0.31
N ARG A 2 10.90 44.40 -0.55
CA ARG A 2 9.62 43.99 0.04
C ARG A 2 8.94 43.05 -0.95
N LEU A 3 8.70 41.77 -0.57
CA LEU A 3 7.87 40.85 -1.32
C LEU A 3 6.39 41.18 -1.11
N PRO A 4 5.54 41.17 -2.14
CA PRO A 4 4.14 41.54 -2.02
C PRO A 4 3.32 40.39 -1.43
N ILE A 5 2.55 40.75 -0.40
CA ILE A 5 1.54 39.94 0.31
C ILE A 5 0.27 39.89 -0.55
N HIS A 6 0.26 39.21 -1.67
CA HIS A 6 -0.96 39.04 -2.48
C HIS A 6 -1.23 37.59 -2.91
N PHE A 7 -0.57 36.63 -2.30
CA PHE A 7 -0.79 35.21 -2.64
C PHE A 7 -1.78 34.47 -1.73
N CYS A 8 -2.24 35.08 -0.64
CA CYS A 8 -3.19 34.47 0.31
C CYS A 8 -4.67 34.76 0.08
N SER A 9 -5.04 35.62 -0.87
CA SER A 9 -6.43 36.04 -1.01
C SER A 9 -7.23 35.35 -2.11
N LEU A 10 -6.63 34.45 -2.88
CA LEU A 10 -7.31 33.72 -3.98
C LEU A 10 -7.85 32.31 -3.58
N LEU A 11 -7.59 31.88 -2.35
CA LEU A 11 -8.04 30.58 -1.84
C LEU A 11 -9.40 30.61 -1.11
N LEU A 12 -10.05 31.77 -1.00
CA LEU A 12 -11.23 31.94 -0.16
C LEU A 12 -12.57 32.07 -0.91
N PHE A 13 -12.64 31.96 -2.24
CA PHE A 13 -13.87 32.24 -3.00
C PHE A 13 -14.44 31.15 -3.88
N ALA A 14 -13.94 29.90 -3.79
CA ALA A 14 -14.49 28.74 -4.52
C ALA A 14 -15.36 27.80 -3.67
N GLY A 15 -15.84 28.26 -2.54
CA GLY A 15 -16.57 27.46 -1.55
C GLY A 15 -18.09 27.54 -1.63
N MET A 16 -18.75 27.49 -2.80
CA MET A 16 -20.21 27.29 -2.85
C MET A 16 -20.59 26.45 -4.06
N LEU A 17 -21.23 25.30 -3.74
CA LEU A 17 -21.93 24.35 -4.60
C LEU A 17 -21.19 23.02 -4.88
N LEU A 18 -20.98 22.22 -3.85
CA LEU A 18 -20.88 20.77 -4.01
C LEU A 18 -21.82 20.11 -2.99
N PRO A 19 -22.56 19.05 -3.39
CA PRO A 19 -23.45 18.34 -2.47
C PRO A 19 -22.63 17.71 -1.34
N ASP A 20 -23.15 17.77 -0.12
CA ASP A 20 -22.64 17.11 1.07
C ASP A 20 -22.32 15.63 0.82
N VAL A 21 -21.09 15.32 0.54
CA VAL A 21 -20.59 13.96 0.55
C VAL A 21 -19.69 13.81 1.77
N THR A 22 -20.29 13.89 2.95
CA THR A 22 -19.65 13.45 4.19
C THR A 22 -19.49 11.94 4.12
N ARG A 23 -18.30 11.45 3.77
CA ARG A 23 -18.03 10.03 3.63
C ARG A 23 -17.25 9.53 4.84
N ALA A 24 -17.81 8.52 5.50
CA ALA A 24 -17.11 7.68 6.45
C ALA A 24 -15.94 6.94 5.76
N GLN A 25 -14.99 6.39 6.51
CA GLN A 25 -13.83 5.66 5.96
C GLN A 25 -14.19 4.34 5.28
N VAL A 26 -15.39 3.82 5.47
CA VAL A 26 -15.88 2.66 4.73
C VAL A 26 -16.15 3.10 3.29
N ASP A 27 -15.45 2.48 2.31
CA ASP A 27 -15.57 2.82 0.89
C ASP A 27 -17.04 2.76 0.44
N PRO A 28 -17.65 3.89 0.08
CA PRO A 28 -19.04 3.92 -0.34
C PRO A 28 -19.23 3.47 -1.79
N GLU A 29 -18.15 3.24 -2.53
CA GLU A 29 -18.22 2.88 -3.94
C GLU A 29 -18.27 1.37 -4.12
N LYS A 30 -19.19 0.92 -4.97
CA LYS A 30 -19.23 -0.46 -5.39
C LYS A 30 -18.08 -0.77 -6.32
N ARG A 31 -17.24 -1.75 -5.95
CA ARG A 31 -16.07 -2.15 -6.72
C ARG A 31 -16.04 -3.66 -6.94
N ARG A 32 -15.61 -4.08 -8.12
CA ARG A 32 -15.33 -5.47 -8.46
C ARG A 32 -14.13 -5.49 -9.39
N LEU A 33 -12.98 -5.84 -8.85
CA LEU A 33 -11.70 -5.75 -9.55
C LEU A 33 -10.99 -7.09 -9.55
N PHE A 34 -10.35 -7.44 -10.67
CA PHE A 34 -9.20 -8.35 -10.64
C PHE A 34 -7.93 -7.51 -10.66
N HIS A 35 -7.02 -7.85 -9.78
CA HIS A 35 -5.75 -7.16 -9.64
C HIS A 35 -4.61 -8.14 -9.71
N PHE A 36 -3.58 -7.80 -10.48
CA PHE A 36 -2.38 -8.58 -10.65
C PHE A 36 -1.16 -7.66 -10.55
N GLY A 37 -0.15 -8.07 -9.83
CA GLY A 37 1.15 -7.41 -9.78
C GLY A 37 2.29 -8.41 -9.73
N TYR A 38 3.36 -8.12 -10.46
CA TYR A 38 4.56 -8.92 -10.47
C TYR A 38 5.79 -8.04 -10.59
N ASN A 39 6.84 -8.36 -9.85
CA ASN A 39 8.13 -7.67 -9.90
C ASN A 39 9.26 -8.69 -10.00
N GLN A 40 10.12 -8.53 -11.00
CA GLN A 40 11.24 -9.42 -11.28
C GLN A 40 12.55 -8.66 -11.24
N SER A 41 13.48 -9.12 -10.41
CA SER A 41 14.87 -8.67 -10.52
C SER A 41 15.54 -9.29 -11.74
N LEU A 42 16.30 -8.47 -12.46
CA LEU A 42 17.11 -8.92 -13.61
C LEU A 42 18.53 -9.35 -13.20
N GLN A 43 18.89 -9.12 -11.93
CA GLN A 43 20.19 -9.50 -11.39
C GLN A 43 20.03 -10.18 -10.03
N GLY A 44 20.70 -11.31 -9.87
CA GLY A 44 20.56 -12.15 -8.70
C GLY A 44 19.22 -12.90 -8.65
N VAL A 45 18.97 -13.55 -7.54
CA VAL A 45 17.71 -14.26 -7.27
C VAL A 45 17.08 -13.60 -6.06
N GLY A 46 15.95 -12.93 -6.26
CA GLY A 46 15.16 -12.32 -5.19
C GLY A 46 14.04 -13.24 -4.69
N PRO A 47 13.34 -12.85 -3.61
CA PRO A 47 12.08 -13.44 -3.24
C PRO A 47 11.07 -13.32 -4.37
N ILE A 48 10.09 -14.23 -4.41
CA ILE A 48 8.94 -14.08 -5.32
C ILE A 48 8.17 -12.82 -4.90
N ALA A 49 7.96 -11.94 -5.85
CA ALA A 49 7.26 -10.68 -5.64
C ALA A 49 6.10 -10.59 -6.62
N GLY A 50 4.94 -11.07 -6.20
CA GLY A 50 3.75 -11.04 -7.04
C GLY A 50 2.50 -11.33 -6.24
N TYR A 51 1.39 -10.83 -6.76
CA TYR A 51 0.07 -11.09 -6.21
C TYR A 51 -0.96 -11.16 -7.34
N ALA A 52 -2.04 -11.88 -7.07
CA ALA A 52 -3.24 -11.86 -7.88
C ALA A 52 -4.44 -11.98 -6.95
N PHE A 53 -5.38 -11.08 -7.01
CA PHE A 53 -6.59 -11.17 -6.20
C PHE A 53 -7.82 -10.60 -6.90
N TYR A 54 -8.96 -11.08 -6.48
CA TYR A 54 -10.26 -10.51 -6.77
C TYR A 54 -10.67 -9.64 -5.57
N TYR A 55 -10.96 -8.37 -5.84
CA TYR A 55 -11.46 -7.42 -4.85
C TYR A 55 -12.93 -7.12 -5.08
N LEU A 56 -13.69 -7.17 -4.01
CA LEU A 56 -15.12 -6.90 -4.00
C LEU A 56 -15.43 -5.91 -2.87
N ASN A 57 -16.10 -4.82 -3.20
CA ASN A 57 -16.70 -3.90 -2.23
C ASN A 57 -18.17 -3.72 -2.57
N LEU A 58 -19.06 -4.08 -1.64
CA LEU A 58 -20.51 -4.02 -1.78
C LEU A 58 -21.10 -3.12 -0.70
N PRO A 59 -21.17 -1.79 -0.92
CA PRO A 59 -21.92 -0.93 -0.03
C PRO A 59 -23.41 -1.25 -0.08
N ASP A 60 -24.09 -1.00 1.04
CA ASP A 60 -25.53 -1.24 1.26
C ASP A 60 -25.96 -2.69 0.98
N TRP A 61 -25.08 -3.65 1.31
CA TRP A 61 -25.34 -5.08 1.19
C TRP A 61 -25.05 -5.81 2.52
N PRO A 62 -25.90 -6.72 2.98
CA PRO A 62 -27.22 -7.10 2.45
C PRO A 62 -28.35 -6.11 2.78
N ARG A 63 -28.04 -5.08 3.60
CA ARG A 63 -28.99 -4.04 4.02
C ARG A 63 -28.34 -2.67 3.90
N GLU A 64 -29.16 -1.63 3.77
CA GLU A 64 -28.69 -0.25 3.83
C GLU A 64 -27.85 0.02 5.09
N GLY A 65 -26.75 0.75 4.93
CA GLY A 65 -25.80 1.02 6.01
C GLY A 65 -24.84 -0.13 6.32
N GLN A 66 -24.90 -1.25 5.61
CA GLN A 66 -23.93 -2.36 5.74
C GLN A 66 -23.03 -2.44 4.50
N THR A 67 -21.77 -2.75 4.71
CA THR A 67 -20.80 -2.90 3.59
C THR A 67 -20.01 -4.18 3.76
N LEU A 68 -19.98 -5.00 2.71
CA LEU A 68 -19.10 -6.16 2.65
C LEU A 68 -17.91 -5.86 1.75
N ARG A 69 -16.70 -6.01 2.28
CA ARG A 69 -15.44 -5.96 1.55
C ARG A 69 -14.78 -7.34 1.57
N LEU A 70 -14.32 -7.80 0.41
CA LEU A 70 -13.57 -9.05 0.27
C LEU A 70 -12.37 -8.83 -0.65
N ALA A 71 -11.23 -9.41 -0.29
CA ALA A 71 -10.09 -9.62 -1.19
C ALA A 71 -9.77 -11.13 -1.20
N ILE A 72 -9.89 -11.76 -2.35
CA ILE A 72 -9.74 -13.21 -2.51
C ILE A 72 -8.55 -13.47 -3.43
N ALA A 73 -7.49 -14.05 -2.88
CA ALA A 73 -6.34 -14.55 -3.61
C ALA A 73 -6.35 -16.10 -3.59
N PRO A 74 -5.55 -16.79 -4.43
CA PRO A 74 -5.51 -18.24 -4.47
C PRO A 74 -5.18 -18.91 -3.13
N VAL A 75 -4.42 -18.23 -2.29
CA VAL A 75 -3.94 -18.77 -0.99
C VAL A 75 -4.26 -17.86 0.19
N TYR A 76 -5.05 -16.79 -0.02
CA TYR A 76 -5.34 -15.81 1.02
C TYR A 76 -6.73 -15.19 0.84
N LEU A 77 -7.44 -15.04 1.92
CA LEU A 77 -8.73 -14.33 1.99
C LEU A 77 -8.60 -13.19 3.00
N ASP A 78 -9.06 -12.00 2.64
CA ASP A 78 -9.32 -10.89 3.56
C ASP A 78 -10.78 -10.47 3.42
N SER A 79 -11.47 -10.31 4.55
CA SER A 79 -12.87 -9.92 4.58
C SER A 79 -13.12 -8.91 5.69
N GLU A 80 -13.97 -7.93 5.42
CA GLU A 80 -14.46 -6.98 6.40
C GLU A 80 -15.95 -6.72 6.18
N PHE A 81 -16.73 -6.75 7.25
CA PHE A 81 -18.13 -6.42 7.26
C PHE A 81 -18.35 -5.20 8.14
N ALA A 82 -18.78 -4.10 7.55
CA ALA A 82 -18.90 -2.80 8.20
C ALA A 82 -20.37 -2.41 8.40
N PHE A 83 -20.61 -1.69 9.49
CA PHE A 83 -21.91 -1.19 9.93
C PHE A 83 -21.82 0.33 10.08
N ARG A 84 -22.38 1.06 9.15
CA ARG A 84 -22.37 2.53 9.14
C ARG A 84 -23.19 3.07 10.30
N GLY A 85 -22.63 3.99 11.07
CA GLY A 85 -23.30 4.66 12.17
C GLY A 85 -23.67 3.76 13.35
N ALA A 86 -23.13 2.55 13.45
CA ALA A 86 -23.47 1.60 14.50
C ALA A 86 -23.12 2.07 15.92
N LEU A 87 -22.10 2.92 16.04
CA LEU A 87 -21.63 3.49 17.32
C LEU A 87 -22.00 4.97 17.50
N GLY A 88 -22.90 5.50 16.66
CA GLY A 88 -23.34 6.89 16.66
C GLY A 88 -23.11 7.60 15.33
N ALA A 89 -23.56 8.83 15.23
CA ALA A 89 -23.38 9.64 14.03
C ALA A 89 -21.89 9.70 13.65
N HIS A 90 -21.59 9.43 12.38
CA HIS A 90 -20.20 9.45 11.83
C HIS A 90 -19.22 8.46 12.48
N THR A 91 -19.74 7.40 13.15
CA THR A 91 -18.92 6.38 13.78
C THR A 91 -19.36 4.98 13.33
N ASP A 92 -18.51 4.36 12.54
CA ASP A 92 -18.78 3.05 11.96
C ASP A 92 -18.05 1.96 12.75
N LEU A 93 -18.65 0.77 12.79
CA LEU A 93 -18.06 -0.45 13.34
C LEU A 93 -17.77 -1.40 12.16
N ALA A 94 -16.62 -2.05 12.16
CA ALA A 94 -16.37 -3.14 11.23
C ALA A 94 -15.77 -4.36 11.93
N LEU A 95 -16.13 -5.54 11.43
CA LEU A 95 -15.61 -6.82 11.86
C LEU A 95 -14.92 -7.49 10.68
N GLY A 96 -13.70 -7.98 10.89
CA GLY A 96 -12.90 -8.57 9.83
C GLY A 96 -12.43 -9.98 10.19
N ALA A 97 -12.18 -10.76 9.13
CA ALA A 97 -11.45 -12.02 9.22
C ALA A 97 -10.56 -12.15 8.00
N ALA A 98 -9.30 -12.48 8.22
CA ALA A 98 -8.34 -12.68 7.15
C ALA A 98 -7.43 -13.86 7.46
N GLY A 99 -6.80 -14.42 6.41
CA GLY A 99 -5.83 -15.49 6.59
C GLY A 99 -5.61 -16.33 5.36
N GLY A 100 -4.61 -17.17 5.45
CA GLY A 100 -4.31 -18.10 4.37
C GLY A 100 -2.91 -18.68 4.43
N GLY A 101 -2.61 -19.51 3.47
CA GLY A 101 -1.28 -20.06 3.26
C GLY A 101 -0.30 -18.96 2.83
N PHE A 102 0.92 -19.03 3.35
CA PHE A 102 2.03 -18.13 3.02
C PHE A 102 1.87 -16.66 3.47
N ALA A 103 0.81 -16.32 4.22
CA ALA A 103 0.52 -14.95 4.63
C ALA A 103 1.64 -14.32 5.47
N ASP A 104 2.26 -15.11 6.35
CA ASP A 104 3.32 -14.70 7.26
C ASP A 104 4.69 -15.29 6.89
N SER A 105 4.87 -15.67 5.62
CA SER A 105 6.16 -16.20 5.14
C SER A 105 7.26 -15.17 5.25
N TYR A 106 8.44 -15.62 5.68
CA TYR A 106 9.61 -14.77 5.85
C TYR A 106 10.67 -15.06 4.80
N SER A 107 11.16 -14.00 4.17
CA SER A 107 12.27 -14.03 3.23
C SER A 107 13.44 -13.23 3.79
N GLU A 108 14.53 -13.92 4.13
CA GLU A 108 15.76 -13.28 4.59
C GLU A 108 16.53 -12.70 3.41
N VAL A 109 16.70 -11.38 3.38
CA VAL A 109 17.53 -10.69 2.39
C VAL A 109 18.57 -9.87 3.12
N ARG A 110 19.85 -10.18 2.89
CA ARG A 110 21.00 -9.47 3.48
C ARG A 110 22.07 -9.20 2.43
N GLY A 111 22.60 -7.97 2.40
CA GLY A 111 23.65 -7.56 1.46
C GLY A 111 23.29 -7.83 0.00
N GLY A 112 22.02 -7.61 -0.38
CA GLY A 112 21.52 -7.84 -1.72
C GLY A 112 21.39 -9.32 -2.13
N ARG A 113 21.40 -10.25 -1.17
CA ARG A 113 21.29 -11.69 -1.40
C ARG A 113 20.07 -12.26 -0.67
N PHE A 114 19.23 -12.98 -1.40
CA PHE A 114 18.14 -13.77 -0.83
C PHE A 114 18.68 -15.09 -0.28
N LEU A 115 18.62 -15.25 1.03
CA LEU A 115 19.13 -16.42 1.78
C LEU A 115 17.98 -17.41 1.99
N LYS A 116 17.84 -18.33 1.04
CA LYS A 116 16.74 -19.31 1.01
C LYS A 116 16.82 -20.31 2.16
N ASP A 117 18.02 -20.61 2.61
CA ASP A 117 18.33 -21.49 3.72
C ASP A 117 17.96 -20.92 5.09
N GLU A 118 17.79 -19.60 5.16
CA GLU A 118 17.36 -18.83 6.34
C GLU A 118 15.92 -18.29 6.23
N SER A 119 15.22 -18.70 5.18
CA SER A 119 13.84 -18.28 4.88
C SER A 119 12.88 -19.43 5.16
N PHE A 120 11.64 -19.12 5.50
CA PHE A 120 10.63 -20.10 5.89
C PHE A 120 9.23 -19.66 5.51
N THR A 121 8.30 -20.62 5.51
CA THR A 121 6.88 -20.37 5.27
C THR A 121 6.18 -20.02 6.56
N GLY A 122 5.18 -19.12 6.49
CA GLY A 122 4.29 -18.81 7.60
C GLY A 122 2.85 -18.81 7.10
N HIS A 123 1.97 -19.46 7.85
CA HIS A 123 0.53 -19.52 7.62
C HIS A 123 -0.14 -18.70 8.70
N GLY A 124 -0.90 -17.69 8.31
CA GLY A 124 -1.52 -16.76 9.26
C GLY A 124 -3.01 -16.70 9.14
N GLY A 125 -3.67 -16.46 10.28
CA GLY A 125 -5.10 -16.19 10.35
C GLY A 125 -5.41 -15.15 11.40
N GLU A 126 -6.42 -14.31 11.15
CA GLU A 126 -6.79 -13.24 12.08
C GLU A 126 -8.27 -12.93 12.07
N VAL A 127 -8.73 -12.41 13.19
CA VAL A 127 -10.03 -11.76 13.33
C VAL A 127 -9.83 -10.37 13.91
N SER A 128 -10.61 -9.41 13.44
CA SER A 128 -10.43 -8.01 13.82
C SER A 128 -11.76 -7.30 14.09
N ALA A 129 -11.68 -6.26 14.92
CA ALA A 129 -12.74 -5.29 15.09
C ALA A 129 -12.15 -3.89 14.90
N SER A 130 -12.84 -3.05 14.14
CA SER A 130 -12.40 -1.70 13.80
C SER A 130 -13.50 -0.69 14.11
N VAL A 131 -13.09 0.46 14.62
CA VAL A 131 -13.94 1.65 14.76
C VAL A 131 -13.37 2.73 13.87
N TYR A 132 -14.21 3.29 13.02
CA TYR A 132 -13.91 4.41 12.13
C TYR A 132 -14.72 5.62 12.57
N HIS A 133 -14.09 6.77 12.71
CA HIS A 133 -14.77 8.00 13.12
C HIS A 133 -14.39 9.18 12.23
N LEU A 134 -15.38 9.90 11.74
CA LEU A 134 -15.21 11.16 11.01
C LEU A 134 -15.36 12.33 11.99
N PHE A 135 -14.26 13.01 12.31
CA PHE A 135 -14.21 14.07 13.31
C PHE A 135 -14.83 15.39 12.87
N ASN A 136 -14.82 15.67 11.57
CA ASN A 136 -15.24 16.96 10.99
C ASN A 136 -16.24 16.78 9.85
N PRO A 137 -17.44 16.21 10.13
CA PRO A 137 -18.48 16.06 9.11
C PRO A 137 -18.84 17.42 8.53
N GLY A 138 -19.01 17.49 7.21
CA GLY A 138 -19.27 18.75 6.50
C GLY A 138 -18.02 19.56 6.13
N SER A 139 -16.82 19.11 6.48
CA SER A 139 -15.57 19.71 6.00
C SER A 139 -15.22 19.19 4.60
N GLU A 140 -14.68 20.07 3.76
CA GLU A 140 -14.20 19.69 2.42
C GLU A 140 -13.04 18.68 2.48
N ILE A 141 -12.25 18.72 3.56
CA ILE A 141 -11.16 17.79 3.78
C ILE A 141 -11.48 16.97 5.03
N PRO A 142 -11.84 15.69 4.89
CA PRO A 142 -12.22 14.86 6.01
C PRO A 142 -11.03 14.57 6.95
N LEU A 143 -11.27 14.62 8.24
CA LEU A 143 -10.37 14.11 9.28
C LEU A 143 -10.96 12.84 9.85
N ASN A 144 -10.33 11.74 9.55
CA ASN A 144 -10.76 10.41 9.96
C ASN A 144 -9.84 9.84 11.05
N GLY A 145 -10.43 9.08 11.97
CA GLY A 145 -9.70 8.28 12.94
C GLY A 145 -10.05 6.81 12.82
N ILE A 146 -9.07 5.96 13.08
CA ILE A 146 -9.21 4.51 13.07
C ILE A 146 -8.66 3.97 14.37
N VAL A 147 -9.40 3.03 14.96
CA VAL A 147 -8.90 2.14 16.01
C VAL A 147 -9.27 0.72 15.58
N ARG A 148 -8.26 -0.15 15.46
CA ARG A 148 -8.45 -1.57 15.13
C ARG A 148 -7.74 -2.43 16.16
N ALA A 149 -8.41 -3.48 16.62
CA ALA A 149 -7.82 -4.56 17.40
C ALA A 149 -7.94 -5.87 16.60
N THR A 150 -6.85 -6.62 16.50
CA THR A 150 -6.75 -7.84 15.72
C THR A 150 -6.14 -8.93 16.59
N PHE A 151 -6.82 -10.05 16.74
CA PHE A 151 -6.23 -11.29 17.23
C PHE A 151 -5.68 -12.06 16.04
N HIS A 152 -4.38 -12.30 16.03
CA HIS A 152 -3.66 -12.95 14.94
C HIS A 152 -2.95 -14.21 15.45
N HIS A 153 -2.94 -15.27 14.63
CA HIS A 153 -2.19 -16.49 14.89
C HIS A 153 -1.35 -16.87 13.68
N THR A 154 -0.10 -17.25 13.90
CA THR A 154 0.84 -17.66 12.86
C THR A 154 1.44 -19.02 13.21
N GLU A 155 1.46 -19.93 12.23
CA GLU A 155 2.19 -21.19 12.23
C GLU A 155 3.35 -21.14 11.26
N TYR A 156 4.53 -21.56 11.68
CA TYR A 156 5.74 -21.51 10.88
C TYR A 156 6.19 -22.88 10.42
N ASP A 157 6.38 -23.05 9.12
CA ASP A 157 6.81 -24.27 8.48
C ASP A 157 8.12 -24.10 7.71
N ARG A 158 8.91 -25.20 7.68
CA ARG A 158 10.09 -25.25 6.82
C ARG A 158 9.70 -25.29 5.36
N SER A 159 10.27 -24.38 4.58
CA SER A 159 10.26 -24.57 3.13
C SER A 159 11.21 -25.70 2.74
N SER A 160 11.09 -26.23 1.52
CA SER A 160 12.03 -27.23 0.99
C SER A 160 13.49 -26.74 0.90
N ARG A 161 13.72 -25.44 1.09
CA ARG A 161 15.03 -24.79 1.00
C ARG A 161 15.58 -24.33 2.34
N THR A 162 14.76 -24.33 3.39
CA THR A 162 15.20 -23.97 4.74
C THR A 162 16.22 -24.98 5.23
N ALA A 163 17.40 -24.54 5.66
CA ALA A 163 18.48 -25.42 6.11
C ALA A 163 18.05 -26.26 7.32
N ALA A 164 18.46 -27.52 7.36
CA ALA A 164 18.09 -28.45 8.44
C ALA A 164 18.49 -27.95 9.84
N GLY A 165 19.63 -27.26 9.94
CA GLY A 165 20.13 -26.67 11.21
C GLY A 165 19.53 -25.33 11.58
N PHE A 166 18.65 -24.76 10.76
CA PHE A 166 17.98 -23.49 11.05
C PHE A 166 16.74 -23.73 11.90
N ALA A 167 16.73 -23.30 13.16
CA ALA A 167 15.55 -23.38 14.00
C ALA A 167 14.50 -22.34 13.56
N LEU A 168 13.24 -22.75 13.41
CA LEU A 168 12.13 -21.83 13.12
C LEU A 168 11.75 -21.04 14.35
N PRO A 169 11.14 -19.85 14.20
CA PRO A 169 10.41 -19.20 15.28
C PRO A 169 9.30 -20.14 15.80
N GLN A 170 8.92 -19.97 17.05
CA GLN A 170 7.76 -20.69 17.58
C GLN A 170 6.47 -20.12 17.00
N ASP A 171 5.49 -21.00 16.78
CA ASP A 171 4.13 -20.57 16.44
C ASP A 171 3.61 -19.62 17.51
N THR A 172 2.94 -18.59 17.09
CA THR A 172 2.57 -17.51 17.99
C THR A 172 1.19 -16.95 17.74
N SER A 173 0.50 -16.64 18.84
CA SER A 173 -0.68 -15.78 18.79
C SER A 173 -0.28 -14.39 19.25
N SER A 174 -0.85 -13.36 18.62
CA SER A 174 -0.61 -11.98 19.01
C SER A 174 -1.89 -11.16 19.03
N LEU A 175 -1.89 -10.15 19.89
CA LEU A 175 -2.86 -9.06 19.84
C LEU A 175 -2.18 -7.88 19.13
N ARG A 176 -2.66 -7.55 17.96
CA ARG A 176 -2.21 -6.38 17.20
C ARG A 176 -3.23 -5.26 17.36
N THR A 177 -2.75 -4.06 17.63
CA THR A 177 -3.61 -2.87 17.64
C THR A 177 -3.09 -1.85 16.66
N ARG A 178 -3.98 -1.21 15.91
CA ARG A 178 -3.64 -0.09 15.03
C ARG A 178 -4.52 1.11 15.39
N THR A 179 -3.89 2.26 15.58
CA THR A 179 -4.58 3.53 15.75
C THR A 179 -4.00 4.55 14.79
N GLY A 180 -4.83 5.40 14.24
CA GLY A 180 -4.37 6.41 13.29
C GLY A 180 -5.34 7.54 13.07
N LEU A 181 -4.77 8.64 12.60
CA LEU A 181 -5.49 9.81 12.12
C LEU A 181 -5.09 10.06 10.67
N ARG A 182 -6.08 10.33 9.83
CA ARG A 182 -5.89 10.68 8.42
C ARG A 182 -6.67 11.95 8.10
N TRP A 183 -5.97 12.99 7.72
CA TRP A 183 -6.54 14.20 7.18
C TRP A 183 -6.40 14.19 5.67
N GLY A 184 -7.54 14.26 4.95
CA GLY A 184 -7.56 14.11 3.52
C GLY A 184 -7.60 12.67 3.03
N GLY A 185 -7.13 12.45 1.83
CA GLY A 185 -7.07 11.15 1.15
C GLY A 185 -6.41 11.27 -0.22
N ARG A 186 -6.31 10.16 -0.92
CA ARG A 186 -5.68 10.11 -2.24
C ARG A 186 -6.56 10.61 -3.37
N GLU A 187 -7.84 10.78 -3.11
CA GLU A 187 -8.76 11.32 -4.09
C GLU A 187 -8.69 12.85 -4.10
N PRO A 188 -8.96 13.50 -5.24
CA PRO A 188 -9.12 14.93 -5.28
C PRO A 188 -10.26 15.37 -4.33
N LEU A 189 -9.95 16.21 -3.35
CA LEU A 189 -10.91 16.67 -2.34
C LEU A 189 -11.33 18.12 -2.57
N LEU A 190 -10.35 19.01 -2.76
CA LEU A 190 -10.60 20.45 -2.93
C LEU A 190 -10.92 20.81 -4.36
N THR A 191 -10.25 20.16 -5.32
CA THR A 191 -10.52 20.33 -6.75
C THR A 191 -10.46 18.98 -7.44
N PRO A 192 -11.08 18.80 -8.62
CA PRO A 192 -10.96 17.57 -9.39
C PRO A 192 -9.52 17.17 -9.75
N SER A 193 -8.58 18.08 -9.53
CA SER A 193 -7.19 17.91 -9.95
C SER A 193 -6.21 17.69 -8.81
N VAL A 194 -6.61 17.91 -7.55
CA VAL A 194 -5.69 17.85 -6.40
C VAL A 194 -6.13 16.76 -5.43
N ALA A 195 -5.19 15.97 -4.95
CA ALA A 195 -5.36 15.10 -3.81
C ALA A 195 -4.26 15.35 -2.80
N MET A 196 -4.60 15.37 -1.51
CA MET A 196 -3.66 15.54 -0.42
C MET A 196 -4.01 14.60 0.73
N GLU A 197 -3.00 14.13 1.42
CA GLU A 197 -3.15 13.34 2.64
C GLU A 197 -2.04 13.70 3.63
N VAL A 198 -2.41 13.85 4.89
CA VAL A 198 -1.48 13.82 6.02
C VAL A 198 -2.02 12.82 7.02
N SER A 199 -1.23 11.80 7.35
CA SER A 199 -1.67 10.76 8.28
C SER A 199 -0.58 10.38 9.26
N ALA A 200 -0.99 9.94 10.46
CA ALA A 200 -0.12 9.45 11.51
C ALA A 200 -0.72 8.19 12.13
N TRP A 201 0.13 7.21 12.40
CA TRP A 201 -0.25 5.86 12.74
C TRP A 201 0.61 5.29 13.87
N HIS A 202 0.00 4.48 14.69
CA HIS A 202 0.67 3.65 15.68
C HIS A 202 0.15 2.22 15.55
N GLU A 203 1.06 1.26 15.53
CA GLU A 203 0.76 -0.16 15.67
C GLU A 203 1.52 -0.74 16.87
N ALA A 204 0.84 -1.60 17.63
CA ALA A 204 1.46 -2.44 18.63
C ALA A 204 1.20 -3.91 18.27
N ASP A 205 2.23 -4.75 18.44
CA ASP A 205 2.16 -6.21 18.33
C ASP A 205 2.58 -6.82 19.66
N LEU A 206 1.62 -7.44 20.36
CA LEU A 206 1.79 -8.08 21.65
C LEU A 206 1.72 -9.58 21.45
N ARG A 207 2.86 -10.26 21.45
CA ARG A 207 2.97 -11.69 21.18
C ARG A 207 2.81 -12.51 22.46
N GLY A 208 2.09 -13.62 22.35
CA GLY A 208 1.90 -14.58 23.46
C GLY A 208 3.17 -15.34 23.84
N ASN A 209 4.14 -15.43 22.91
CA ASN A 209 5.44 -16.01 23.15
C ASN A 209 6.54 -15.22 22.47
N ASN A 210 7.76 -15.38 22.95
CA ASN A 210 8.97 -14.89 22.33
C ASN A 210 10.07 -15.95 22.53
N GLY A 211 11.02 -15.99 21.62
CA GLY A 211 12.07 -17.00 21.70
C GLY A 211 13.20 -16.77 20.73
N SER A 212 14.23 -17.58 20.89
CA SER A 212 15.35 -17.62 19.96
C SER A 212 15.04 -18.54 18.79
N TYR A 213 15.51 -18.18 17.60
CA TYR A 213 15.43 -18.96 16.38
C TYR A 213 16.69 -18.75 15.52
N GLY A 214 16.76 -19.38 14.36
CA GLY A 214 17.92 -19.25 13.50
C GLY A 214 19.00 -20.30 13.75
N PHE A 215 20.21 -20.06 13.29
CA PHE A 215 21.35 -20.96 13.55
C PHE A 215 21.84 -20.77 14.99
N ALA A 216 21.80 -21.87 15.76
CA ALA A 216 22.17 -21.84 17.19
C ALA A 216 21.46 -20.76 18.01
N GLY A 217 20.26 -20.31 17.62
CA GLY A 217 19.51 -19.30 18.34
C GLY A 217 20.06 -17.87 18.18
N ASP A 218 20.71 -17.58 17.07
CA ASP A 218 21.34 -16.27 16.76
C ASP A 218 20.35 -15.11 16.57
N ARG A 219 19.06 -15.42 16.53
CA ARG A 219 17.95 -14.46 16.35
C ARG A 219 16.95 -14.56 17.47
N ARG A 220 16.21 -13.49 17.66
CA ARG A 220 15.18 -13.45 18.69
C ARG A 220 13.93 -12.74 18.17
N THR A 221 12.76 -13.23 18.57
CA THR A 221 11.49 -12.53 18.44
C THR A 221 11.24 -11.71 19.72
N GLU A 222 10.76 -10.47 19.56
CA GLU A 222 10.41 -9.61 20.69
C GLU A 222 8.95 -9.89 21.11
N ALA A 223 8.70 -9.90 22.44
CA ALA A 223 7.36 -10.13 22.97
C ALA A 223 6.41 -8.96 22.68
N GLN A 224 6.95 -7.78 22.57
CA GLN A 224 6.19 -6.55 22.35
C GLN A 224 6.97 -5.63 21.44
N SER A 225 6.30 -5.14 20.39
CA SER A 225 6.86 -4.11 19.52
C SER A 225 5.85 -2.99 19.27
N HIS A 226 6.36 -1.81 19.01
CA HIS A 226 5.57 -0.65 18.61
C HIS A 226 6.15 -0.02 17.37
N GLN A 227 5.30 0.34 16.43
CA GLN A 227 5.65 1.05 15.22
C GLN A 227 4.88 2.36 15.15
N PHE A 228 5.55 3.44 14.80
CA PHE A 228 4.98 4.76 14.61
C PHE A 228 5.41 5.27 13.24
N TRP A 229 4.47 5.65 12.40
CA TRP A 229 4.80 6.27 11.12
C TRP A 229 3.85 7.39 10.77
N ALA A 230 4.33 8.28 9.94
CA ALA A 230 3.54 9.35 9.36
C ALA A 230 3.76 9.39 7.85
N ARG A 231 2.73 9.81 7.12
CA ARG A 231 2.77 9.99 5.68
C ARG A 231 2.18 11.34 5.28
N GLY A 232 2.87 12.00 4.35
CA GLY A 232 2.37 13.15 3.60
C GLY A 232 2.31 12.79 2.12
N LEU A 233 1.20 13.05 1.46
CA LEU A 233 1.00 12.88 0.02
C LEU A 233 0.43 14.15 -0.57
N LEU A 234 0.98 14.58 -1.69
CA LEU A 234 0.40 15.58 -2.56
C LEU A 234 0.39 15.04 -3.98
N ALA A 235 -0.76 15.09 -4.64
CA ALA A 235 -0.91 14.68 -6.02
C ALA A 235 -1.72 15.72 -6.80
N TYR A 236 -1.36 15.90 -8.07
CA TYR A 236 -2.02 16.86 -8.95
C TYR A 236 -2.15 16.30 -10.36
N THR A 237 -3.34 16.47 -10.93
CA THR A 237 -3.61 16.15 -12.34
C THR A 237 -3.90 17.43 -13.08
N VAL A 238 -3.16 17.75 -14.13
CA VAL A 238 -3.42 18.89 -15.01
C VAL A 238 -4.71 18.61 -15.80
N PRO A 239 -5.80 19.38 -15.60
CA PRO A 239 -7.12 19.00 -16.09
C PRO A 239 -7.19 18.83 -17.61
N GLU A 240 -6.55 19.71 -18.38
CA GLU A 240 -6.65 19.75 -19.83
C GLU A 240 -5.70 18.76 -20.52
N ARG A 241 -4.54 18.54 -19.91
CA ARG A 241 -3.48 17.72 -20.48
C ARG A 241 -3.51 16.28 -19.99
N GLY A 242 -4.04 16.05 -18.77
CA GLY A 242 -4.04 14.76 -18.13
C GLY A 242 -2.67 14.35 -17.55
N ASP A 243 -1.68 15.25 -17.56
CA ASP A 243 -0.42 15.02 -16.87
C ASP A 243 -0.70 14.85 -15.38
N TYR A 244 -0.08 13.86 -14.77
CA TYR A 244 -0.23 13.58 -13.33
C TYR A 244 1.12 13.57 -12.65
N PHE A 245 1.23 14.21 -11.49
CA PHE A 245 2.39 14.07 -10.64
C PHE A 245 1.98 13.88 -9.18
N SER A 246 2.81 13.17 -8.44
CA SER A 246 2.64 13.00 -7.01
C SER A 246 3.98 12.98 -6.29
N VAL A 247 3.96 13.45 -5.06
CA VAL A 247 5.08 13.34 -4.12
C VAL A 247 4.53 12.75 -2.84
N CYS A 248 5.24 11.76 -2.31
CA CYS A 248 4.91 11.11 -1.06
C CYS A 248 6.13 11.08 -0.16
N VAL A 249 5.94 11.45 1.09
CA VAL A 249 6.95 11.35 2.15
C VAL A 249 6.39 10.43 3.23
N THR A 250 7.14 9.40 3.60
CA THR A 250 6.78 8.50 4.71
C THR A 250 7.97 8.36 5.63
N ALA A 251 7.76 8.54 6.91
CA ALA A 251 8.80 8.34 7.91
C ALA A 251 8.25 7.49 9.05
N GLY A 252 9.09 6.63 9.61
CA GLY A 252 8.68 5.73 10.69
C GLY A 252 9.82 5.45 11.66
N THR A 253 9.45 5.13 12.88
CA THR A 253 10.31 4.64 13.94
C THR A 253 9.65 3.51 14.69
N SER A 254 10.43 2.61 15.26
CA SER A 254 9.91 1.48 16.03
C SER A 254 10.65 1.29 17.33
N LEU A 255 9.94 0.72 18.30
CA LEU A 255 10.49 0.23 19.56
C LEU A 255 10.42 -1.29 19.55
N ASN A 256 11.52 -1.95 19.90
CA ASN A 256 11.64 -3.42 19.95
C ASN A 256 11.26 -4.11 18.61
N ALA A 257 11.59 -3.50 17.48
CA ALA A 257 11.43 -4.19 16.21
C ALA A 257 12.43 -5.33 16.08
N ASP A 258 11.96 -6.47 15.63
CA ASP A 258 12.77 -7.62 15.23
C ASP A 258 12.73 -7.84 13.70
N ARG A 259 13.38 -8.89 13.20
CA ARG A 259 13.46 -9.16 11.76
C ARG A 259 12.10 -9.47 11.13
N LEU A 260 11.12 -9.97 11.90
CA LEU A 260 9.82 -10.38 11.39
C LEU A 260 8.87 -9.18 11.27
N ASN A 261 8.96 -8.21 12.18
CA ASN A 261 8.06 -7.06 12.25
C ASN A 261 8.70 -5.69 11.93
N GLY A 262 10.00 -5.61 11.63
CA GLY A 262 10.63 -4.37 11.17
C GLY A 262 9.99 -3.85 9.86
N TYR A 263 10.10 -2.55 9.62
CA TYR A 263 9.64 -1.95 8.35
C TYR A 263 10.35 -2.58 7.16
N LYS A 264 9.61 -2.92 6.11
CA LYS A 264 10.13 -3.58 4.91
C LYS A 264 10.07 -2.62 3.73
N LEU A 265 11.25 -2.21 3.21
CA LEU A 265 11.34 -1.37 2.03
C LEU A 265 11.83 -2.18 0.84
N GLY A 266 11.33 -1.86 -0.35
CA GLY A 266 11.75 -2.46 -1.61
C GLY A 266 10.64 -2.54 -2.64
N ALA A 267 10.92 -3.16 -3.79
CA ALA A 267 10.12 -3.29 -5.00
C ALA A 267 10.02 -2.03 -5.87
N ALA A 268 9.98 -2.22 -7.17
CA ALA A 268 9.84 -1.14 -8.15
C ALA A 268 8.40 -0.63 -8.26
N LEU A 269 7.44 -1.53 -8.11
CA LEU A 269 6.02 -1.23 -8.15
C LEU A 269 5.41 -1.49 -6.78
N PRO A 270 4.37 -0.74 -6.40
CA PRO A 270 3.64 -1.00 -5.18
C PRO A 270 2.91 -2.35 -5.32
N LEU A 271 3.46 -3.36 -4.67
CA LEU A 271 2.87 -4.69 -4.60
C LEU A 271 2.11 -4.79 -3.28
N SER A 272 0.82 -4.93 -3.33
CA SER A 272 -0.14 -5.10 -2.23
C SER A 272 0.29 -4.50 -0.86
N GLY A 273 -0.48 -3.63 -0.33
CA GLY A 273 -0.25 -3.02 0.98
C GLY A 273 -0.84 -1.62 1.08
N GLU A 274 -1.38 -1.30 2.22
CA GLU A 274 -1.99 0.00 2.48
C GLU A 274 -0.94 1.13 2.44
N PHE A 275 0.28 0.84 2.93
CA PHE A 275 1.40 1.79 2.98
C PHE A 275 2.66 1.16 2.38
N PRO A 276 2.74 0.98 1.05
CA PRO A 276 3.91 0.37 0.44
C PRO A 276 5.11 1.30 0.55
N LEU A 277 6.20 0.75 1.05
CA LEU A 277 7.49 1.42 1.12
C LEU A 277 8.32 1.04 -0.11
N SER A 278 7.85 1.50 -1.29
CA SER A 278 8.45 1.14 -2.58
C SER A 278 9.78 1.84 -2.78
N LEU A 279 10.78 1.05 -3.19
CA LEU A 279 12.11 1.53 -3.53
C LEU A 279 12.53 0.90 -4.86
N PRO A 280 12.57 1.68 -5.97
CA PRO A 280 12.80 1.17 -7.31
C PRO A 280 14.14 0.44 -7.46
N GLY A 281 14.14 -0.70 -8.15
CA GLY A 281 15.35 -1.49 -8.42
C GLY A 281 15.77 -2.46 -7.31
N TYR A 282 15.11 -2.41 -6.15
CA TYR A 282 15.35 -3.33 -5.03
C TYR A 282 14.47 -4.58 -5.13
N TYR A 283 14.85 -5.67 -4.46
CA TYR A 283 13.97 -6.82 -4.26
C TYR A 283 12.76 -6.40 -3.44
N PHE A 284 11.69 -7.14 -3.55
CA PHE A 284 10.55 -7.00 -2.65
C PHE A 284 11.00 -7.21 -1.20
N GLN A 285 10.72 -6.24 -0.32
CA GLN A 285 11.08 -6.27 1.10
C GLN A 285 12.58 -6.47 1.39
N GLU A 286 13.44 -5.92 0.55
CA GLU A 286 14.90 -6.11 0.67
C GLU A 286 15.51 -5.51 1.93
N LEU A 287 15.06 -4.33 2.32
CA LEU A 287 15.60 -3.61 3.47
C LEU A 287 14.68 -3.78 4.66
N THR A 288 15.25 -4.16 5.81
CA THR A 288 14.51 -4.28 7.06
C THR A 288 14.96 -3.20 8.03
N ALA A 289 14.10 -2.22 8.28
CA ALA A 289 14.40 -1.01 9.02
C ALA A 289 13.75 -0.99 10.40
N ARG A 290 14.46 -0.43 11.36
CA ARG A 290 13.95 0.00 12.65
C ARG A 290 13.41 1.43 12.58
N GLN A 291 14.10 2.28 11.81
CA GLN A 291 13.69 3.64 11.50
C GLN A 291 13.97 3.92 10.03
N PHE A 292 13.16 4.77 9.43
CA PHE A 292 13.36 5.18 8.05
C PHE A 292 12.72 6.53 7.76
N ALA A 293 13.21 7.18 6.72
CA ALA A 293 12.51 8.23 6.01
C ALA A 293 12.61 7.93 4.51
N LEU A 294 11.47 7.93 3.83
CA LEU A 294 11.33 7.63 2.41
C LEU A 294 10.63 8.78 1.71
N VAL A 295 11.22 9.27 0.64
CA VAL A 295 10.62 10.27 -0.25
C VAL A 295 10.50 9.65 -1.63
N GLY A 296 9.31 9.69 -2.20
CA GLY A 296 9.05 9.20 -3.55
C GLY A 296 8.31 10.23 -4.39
N GLY A 297 8.59 10.24 -5.67
CA GLY A 297 7.92 11.07 -6.65
C GLY A 297 7.58 10.30 -7.92
N LEU A 298 6.48 10.69 -8.56
CA LEU A 298 6.02 10.10 -9.80
C LEU A 298 5.49 11.20 -10.71
N TYR A 299 5.84 11.13 -11.99
CA TYR A 299 5.29 11.97 -13.05
C TYR A 299 4.85 11.11 -14.21
N SER A 300 3.63 11.35 -14.70
CA SER A 300 3.03 10.59 -15.78
C SER A 300 2.43 11.53 -16.82
N VAL A 301 2.72 11.27 -18.08
CA VAL A 301 2.20 12.03 -19.21
C VAL A 301 1.42 11.14 -20.15
N PRO A 302 0.24 11.56 -20.64
CA PRO A 302 -0.42 10.86 -21.72
C PRO A 302 0.36 11.06 -23.03
N LEU A 303 0.50 9.98 -23.80
CA LEU A 303 1.20 9.98 -25.08
C LEU A 303 0.28 10.23 -26.28
N ASP A 304 -1.02 10.11 -26.08
CA ASP A 304 -2.03 10.29 -27.11
C ASP A 304 -3.19 11.17 -26.65
N ALA A 305 -3.89 11.79 -27.57
CA ALA A 305 -5.02 12.66 -27.28
C ALA A 305 -6.20 11.92 -26.60
N SER A 306 -6.31 10.62 -26.75
CA SER A 306 -7.30 9.79 -26.10
C SER A 306 -6.87 9.35 -24.67
N GLN A 307 -5.68 9.76 -24.25
CA GLN A 307 -5.10 9.48 -22.93
C GLN A 307 -5.11 7.98 -22.60
N ARG A 308 -4.91 7.12 -23.59
CA ARG A 308 -4.85 5.66 -23.42
C ARG A 308 -3.46 5.19 -23.06
N TRP A 309 -2.46 5.79 -23.66
CA TRP A 309 -1.07 5.49 -23.39
C TRP A 309 -0.47 6.53 -22.47
N HIS A 310 0.22 6.06 -21.46
CA HIS A 310 0.90 6.93 -20.49
C HIS A 310 2.35 6.52 -20.34
N LEU A 311 3.23 7.50 -20.37
CA LEU A 311 4.62 7.32 -19.98
C LEU A 311 4.79 7.86 -18.57
N THR A 312 5.33 7.05 -17.70
CA THR A 312 5.52 7.40 -16.29
C THR A 312 6.99 7.33 -15.92
N GLY A 313 7.51 8.38 -15.28
CA GLY A 313 8.79 8.37 -14.58
C GLY A 313 8.56 8.38 -13.08
N PHE A 314 9.39 7.67 -12.32
CA PHE A 314 9.33 7.66 -10.86
C PHE A 314 10.71 7.53 -10.24
N ALA A 315 10.86 8.08 -9.05
CA ALA A 315 12.08 8.00 -8.26
C ALA A 315 11.75 7.92 -6.78
N ALA A 316 12.59 7.27 -6.01
CA ALA A 316 12.50 7.27 -4.57
C ALA A 316 13.88 7.25 -3.93
N THR A 317 14.00 7.87 -2.76
CA THR A 317 15.18 7.80 -1.91
C THR A 317 14.76 7.55 -0.47
N ALA A 318 15.53 6.73 0.23
CA ALA A 318 15.31 6.41 1.64
C ALA A 318 16.60 6.53 2.43
N VAL A 319 16.49 6.98 3.66
CA VAL A 319 17.50 6.79 4.70
C VAL A 319 16.98 5.77 5.69
N VAL A 320 17.82 4.81 6.08
CA VAL A 320 17.40 3.63 6.83
C VAL A 320 18.33 3.40 8.03
N ASP A 321 17.74 3.23 9.21
CA ASP A 321 18.41 2.64 10.36
C ASP A 321 17.91 1.19 10.50
N TYR A 322 18.78 0.23 10.39
CA TYR A 322 18.46 -1.17 10.24
C TYR A 322 18.03 -1.85 11.55
N VAL A 323 17.20 -2.86 11.42
CA VAL A 323 17.06 -3.87 12.47
C VAL A 323 18.38 -4.63 12.60
N ARG A 324 18.80 -4.91 13.83
CA ARG A 324 20.06 -5.58 14.13
C ARG A 324 20.25 -6.88 13.33
N GLY A 325 21.40 -7.00 12.68
CA GLY A 325 21.76 -8.13 11.85
C GLY A 325 21.18 -8.11 10.42
N MET A 326 20.55 -6.97 10.05
CA MET A 326 20.01 -6.73 8.70
C MET A 326 20.77 -5.59 7.99
N GLU A 327 21.89 -5.14 8.58
CA GLU A 327 22.66 -4.02 8.09
C GLU A 327 23.19 -4.28 6.67
N GLN A 328 23.13 -3.26 5.85
CA GLN A 328 23.74 -3.24 4.51
C GLN A 328 24.77 -2.11 4.43
N PRO A 329 25.73 -2.18 3.48
CA PRO A 329 26.66 -1.08 3.28
C PRO A 329 25.95 0.21 2.88
N GLY A 330 25.96 1.18 3.77
CA GLY A 330 25.33 2.49 3.60
C GLY A 330 23.88 2.55 4.12
N ASP A 331 23.51 3.77 4.53
CA ASP A 331 22.18 4.05 5.09
C ASP A 331 21.26 4.72 4.05
N TRP A 332 21.82 5.23 2.96
CA TRP A 332 21.11 5.87 1.87
C TRP A 332 20.86 4.90 0.72
N HIS A 333 19.61 4.89 0.26
CA HIS A 333 19.15 4.00 -0.79
C HIS A 333 18.28 4.78 -1.77
N SER A 334 18.66 4.76 -3.03
CA SER A 334 17.96 5.49 -4.08
C SER A 334 17.65 4.59 -5.26
N GLY A 335 16.56 4.88 -5.94
CA GLY A 335 16.20 4.20 -7.16
C GLY A 335 15.34 5.08 -8.05
N VAL A 336 15.43 4.81 -9.35
CA VAL A 336 14.70 5.51 -10.40
C VAL A 336 14.06 4.50 -11.34
N GLY A 337 12.99 4.89 -12.01
CA GLY A 337 12.36 4.00 -12.95
C GLY A 337 11.40 4.72 -13.88
N GLY A 338 10.84 3.96 -14.79
CA GLY A 338 9.80 4.41 -15.69
C GLY A 338 8.91 3.27 -16.10
N GLY A 339 7.76 3.60 -16.69
CA GLY A 339 6.81 2.61 -17.14
C GLY A 339 5.96 3.11 -18.27
N LEU A 340 5.45 2.18 -19.06
CA LEU A 340 4.46 2.41 -20.08
C LEU A 340 3.15 1.79 -19.64
N GLY A 341 2.13 2.64 -19.51
CA GLY A 341 0.77 2.25 -19.15
C GLY A 341 -0.16 2.30 -20.35
N TYR A 342 -1.11 1.39 -20.38
CA TYR A 342 -2.21 1.40 -21.32
C TYR A 342 -3.54 1.20 -20.61
N THR A 343 -4.50 2.06 -20.91
CA THR A 343 -5.88 1.98 -20.44
C THR A 343 -6.80 1.70 -21.60
N ALA A 344 -7.62 0.67 -21.49
CA ALA A 344 -8.59 0.33 -22.53
C ALA A 344 -9.61 1.47 -22.76
N PRO A 345 -10.15 1.63 -23.97
CA PRO A 345 -11.15 2.67 -24.26
C PRO A 345 -12.41 2.59 -23.39
N SER A 346 -12.72 1.42 -22.90
CA SER A 346 -13.84 1.14 -22.00
C SER A 346 -13.51 1.35 -20.54
N HIS A 347 -12.25 1.68 -20.21
CA HIS A 347 -11.71 1.72 -18.84
C HIS A 347 -11.93 0.41 -18.06
N GLU A 348 -12.20 -0.70 -18.77
CA GLU A 348 -12.40 -2.00 -18.14
C GLU A 348 -11.08 -2.60 -17.66
N TRP A 349 -9.97 -2.33 -18.33
CA TRP A 349 -8.67 -2.86 -17.95
C TRP A 349 -7.54 -1.85 -18.21
N GLU A 350 -6.56 -1.95 -17.38
CA GLU A 350 -5.34 -1.17 -17.39
C GLU A 350 -4.15 -2.10 -17.18
N VAL A 351 -3.06 -1.83 -17.88
CA VAL A 351 -1.80 -2.56 -17.75
C VAL A 351 -0.66 -1.58 -17.74
N THR A 352 0.25 -1.73 -16.80
CA THR A 352 1.50 -0.97 -16.73
C THR A 352 2.69 -1.91 -16.69
N LEU A 353 3.61 -1.74 -17.64
CA LEU A 353 4.91 -2.38 -17.64
C LEU A 353 5.95 -1.35 -17.20
N GLY A 354 6.71 -1.69 -16.17
CA GLY A 354 7.73 -0.82 -15.57
C GLY A 354 9.12 -1.43 -15.59
N TYR A 355 10.11 -0.55 -15.61
CA TYR A 355 11.51 -0.87 -15.40
C TYR A 355 12.08 0.08 -14.37
N ALA A 356 12.98 -0.43 -13.52
CA ALA A 356 13.63 0.39 -12.50
C ALA A 356 15.08 0.01 -12.26
N TYR A 357 15.85 1.00 -11.83
CA TYR A 357 17.25 0.88 -11.46
C TYR A 357 17.46 1.37 -10.03
N GLY A 358 17.93 0.48 -9.16
CA GLY A 358 18.32 0.80 -7.78
C GLY A 358 19.78 1.22 -7.76
N VAL A 359 20.02 2.51 -7.56
CA VAL A 359 21.38 3.11 -7.65
C VAL A 359 22.31 2.52 -6.59
N ASP A 360 21.81 2.37 -5.37
CA ASP A 360 22.57 1.90 -4.22
C ASP A 360 22.30 0.43 -3.89
N ALA A 361 21.42 -0.24 -4.64
CA ALA A 361 21.12 -1.66 -4.43
C ALA A 361 22.37 -2.51 -4.68
N ILE A 362 22.63 -3.46 -3.78
CA ILE A 362 23.80 -4.33 -3.86
C ILE A 362 23.44 -5.64 -4.53
N ARG A 363 24.25 -6.08 -5.49
CA ARG A 363 24.11 -7.38 -6.16
C ARG A 363 25.51 -7.94 -6.48
N SER A 364 25.72 -9.21 -6.09
CA SER A 364 26.97 -9.94 -6.43
C SER A 364 28.27 -9.16 -6.18
N GLY A 365 28.29 -8.33 -5.12
CA GLY A 365 29.45 -7.54 -4.73
C GLY A 365 29.59 -6.18 -5.44
N GLY A 366 28.64 -5.80 -6.31
CA GLY A 366 28.58 -4.49 -6.95
C GLY A 366 27.37 -3.67 -6.51
N ARG A 367 27.40 -2.36 -6.81
CA ARG A 367 26.25 -1.46 -6.68
C ARG A 367 25.50 -1.38 -8.01
N GLY A 368 24.21 -1.15 -7.91
CA GLY A 368 23.30 -1.04 -9.05
C GLY A 368 22.54 -2.33 -9.30
N ALA A 369 21.21 -2.22 -9.44
CA ALA A 369 20.36 -3.36 -9.70
C ALA A 369 19.17 -2.98 -10.59
N HIS A 370 18.79 -3.89 -11.46
CA HIS A 370 17.73 -3.70 -12.43
C HIS A 370 16.53 -4.59 -12.08
N THR A 371 15.32 -4.04 -12.19
CA THR A 371 14.07 -4.76 -12.01
C THR A 371 13.08 -4.42 -13.10
N VAL A 372 12.21 -5.35 -13.43
CA VAL A 372 11.02 -5.11 -14.27
C VAL A 372 9.78 -5.43 -13.47
N GLY A 373 8.69 -4.75 -13.74
CA GLY A 373 7.43 -4.96 -13.06
C GLY A 373 6.25 -4.87 -14.00
N LEU A 374 5.20 -5.60 -13.69
CA LEU A 374 3.93 -5.60 -14.39
C LEU A 374 2.82 -5.42 -13.35
N VAL A 375 1.91 -4.48 -13.61
CA VAL A 375 0.66 -4.32 -12.86
C VAL A 375 -0.49 -4.32 -13.86
N ALA A 376 -1.52 -5.09 -13.57
CA ALA A 376 -2.73 -5.14 -14.39
C ALA A 376 -3.97 -5.11 -13.52
N GLN A 377 -4.99 -4.39 -13.95
CA GLN A 377 -6.28 -4.32 -13.30
C GLN A 377 -7.39 -4.53 -14.32
N TYR A 378 -8.43 -5.27 -13.91
CA TYR A 378 -9.65 -5.45 -14.68
C TYR A 378 -10.87 -5.07 -13.85
N ASP A 379 -11.60 -4.02 -14.28
CA ASP A 379 -12.77 -3.47 -13.57
C ASP A 379 -14.08 -4.03 -14.17
N LEU A 380 -14.75 -4.88 -13.40
CA LEU A 380 -16.02 -5.50 -13.78
C LEU A 380 -17.22 -4.55 -13.66
N GLU A 381 -17.14 -3.51 -12.83
CA GLU A 381 -18.22 -2.51 -12.72
C GLU A 381 -18.19 -1.54 -13.89
N ALA A 382 -17.03 -1.11 -14.37
CA ALA A 382 -16.87 -0.34 -15.58
C ALA A 382 -17.48 -1.07 -16.79
N ARG A 383 -17.26 -2.39 -16.90
CA ARG A 383 -17.89 -3.24 -17.93
C ARG A 383 -19.41 -3.28 -17.82
N ARG A 384 -19.95 -3.38 -16.60
CA ARG A 384 -21.42 -3.44 -16.39
C ARG A 384 -22.10 -2.13 -16.73
N THR A 385 -21.49 -1.00 -16.33
CA THR A 385 -22.00 0.33 -16.62
C THR A 385 -22.12 0.55 -18.14
N ARG A 386 -21.09 0.16 -18.91
CA ARG A 386 -21.12 0.21 -20.37
C ARG A 386 -22.24 -0.63 -20.98
N ARG A 387 -22.46 -1.85 -20.50
CA ARG A 387 -23.56 -2.70 -21.00
C ARG A 387 -24.95 -2.10 -20.74
N LYS A 388 -25.11 -1.33 -19.65
CA LYS A 388 -26.36 -0.64 -19.35
C LYS A 388 -26.51 0.67 -20.14
N SER A 389 -25.41 1.35 -20.48
CA SER A 389 -25.38 2.65 -21.16
C SER A 389 -25.26 2.57 -22.67
N SER A 390 -25.28 1.37 -23.28
CA SER A 390 -25.29 1.21 -24.75
C SER A 390 -26.50 1.80 -25.46
N GLY A 391 -27.31 2.59 -24.76
CA GLY A 391 -28.42 3.39 -25.26
C GLY A 391 -28.39 4.87 -24.86
N ALA A 392 -27.39 5.34 -24.14
CA ALA A 392 -27.26 6.76 -23.72
C ALA A 392 -25.84 7.27 -24.01
N ASP A 393 -25.76 8.37 -24.73
CA ASP A 393 -24.53 9.07 -25.08
C ASP A 393 -23.86 9.62 -23.83
N LEU A 394 -22.78 9.00 -23.40
CA LEU A 394 -21.95 9.47 -22.29
C LEU A 394 -20.78 10.27 -22.88
N GLY A 395 -20.80 11.59 -22.64
CA GLY A 395 -19.66 12.44 -22.92
C GLY A 395 -18.35 11.94 -22.30
N PRO A 396 -17.17 12.38 -22.78
CA PRO A 396 -15.89 11.83 -22.38
C PRO A 396 -15.63 12.02 -20.88
N GLU A 397 -15.85 10.99 -20.11
CA GLU A 397 -15.42 10.91 -18.71
C GLU A 397 -13.90 10.84 -18.71
N LYS A 398 -13.27 11.90 -18.19
CA LYS A 398 -11.82 12.07 -18.22
C LYS A 398 -11.12 10.88 -17.56
N SER A 399 -10.23 10.26 -18.32
CA SER A 399 -9.48 9.09 -17.90
C SER A 399 -8.64 9.38 -16.63
N ARG A 400 -8.92 8.62 -15.59
CA ARG A 400 -8.18 8.62 -14.31
C ARG A 400 -7.30 7.37 -14.20
N GLY A 401 -6.70 6.96 -15.33
CA GLY A 401 -6.04 5.68 -15.49
C GLY A 401 -5.09 5.27 -14.36
N LEU A 402 -4.02 6.05 -14.13
CA LEU A 402 -3.05 5.79 -13.06
C LEU A 402 -3.63 5.96 -11.66
N GLN A 403 -4.54 6.90 -11.45
CA GLN A 403 -5.22 7.04 -10.16
C GLN A 403 -6.03 5.80 -9.79
N ARG A 404 -6.68 5.13 -10.76
CA ARG A 404 -7.39 3.86 -10.52
C ARG A 404 -6.44 2.71 -10.19
N LEU A 405 -5.29 2.67 -10.86
CA LEU A 405 -4.27 1.66 -10.60
C LEU A 405 -3.73 1.79 -9.16
N PHE A 406 -3.48 3.01 -8.72
CA PHE A 406 -3.04 3.28 -7.36
C PHE A 406 -4.16 3.11 -6.32
N ARG A 407 -5.43 3.36 -6.65
CA ARG A 407 -6.57 3.09 -5.75
C ARG A 407 -6.75 1.61 -5.45
N GLY A 408 -6.62 0.74 -6.45
CA GLY A 408 -6.79 -0.71 -6.26
C GLY A 408 -5.71 -1.33 -5.37
N VAL A 409 -4.52 -0.74 -5.37
CA VAL A 409 -3.36 -1.26 -4.63
C VAL A 409 -3.29 -0.73 -3.20
N PHE A 410 -3.87 0.43 -2.95
CA PHE A 410 -3.60 1.16 -1.71
C PHE A 410 -4.81 1.25 -0.77
N GLY A 411 -5.94 0.66 -1.10
CA GLY A 411 -7.16 0.70 -0.26
C GLY A 411 -7.50 2.12 0.21
N ASP A 412 -8.75 2.51 0.14
CA ASP A 412 -9.20 3.78 0.72
C ASP A 412 -9.02 3.82 2.23
#